data_a2b03a46d76baa0056b1dadaf97c022d
#
_entry.id   a2b03a46d76baa0056b1dadaf97c022d
#
_cell.length_a   1.000
_cell.length_b   1.000
_cell.length_c   1.000
_cell.angle_alpha   90.00
_cell.angle_beta   90.00
_cell.angle_gamma   90.00
#
_symmetry.space_group_name_H-M   'P 1'
#
loop_
_entity.id
_entity.type
_entity.pdbx_description
1 polymer ?
#
loop_
_entity_poly.entity_id
_entity_poly.type
_entity_poly.pdbx_seq_one_letter_code
_entity_poly.pdbx_strand_id
1 'polypeptide(L)'
;MATDVLSSNILFVDVETVTVESNYNNLPPVIQQAWNRKAEYFRESDNKTAAELFSERAALYAEFGKIVSIAIGYFHTLDDGQNELRIKCITDRNEAAVLHEFVETVQRFDQNQLRLCAHNGRDFDYPYLCRRMLVHGMKLPQSLQLMNKKAWEVPHLDTMEMWKFGE
;
A
#
# COMPACT_ATOMS: atom_id res chain seq x y z
N MET A 1 -26.55 19.41 0.32
CA MET A 1 -26.08 18.19 -0.38
C MET A 1 -24.55 18.10 -0.55
N ALA A 2 -23.76 18.70 0.33
CA ALA A 2 -22.29 18.59 0.33
C ALA A 2 -21.72 17.84 1.57
N THR A 3 -22.59 17.35 2.44
CA THR A 3 -22.22 16.76 3.75
C THR A 3 -22.05 15.24 3.72
N ASP A 4 -22.36 14.56 2.61
CA ASP A 4 -22.26 13.08 2.52
C ASP A 4 -20.89 12.55 2.05
N VAL A 5 -19.92 13.41 1.76
CA VAL A 5 -18.59 12.98 1.28
C VAL A 5 -17.67 12.56 2.44
N LEU A 6 -17.95 13.01 3.66
CA LEU A 6 -17.24 12.59 4.87
C LEU A 6 -17.90 11.36 5.50
N SER A 7 -18.10 10.30 4.70
CA SER A 7 -18.69 9.08 5.24
C SER A 7 -17.75 8.46 6.25
N SER A 8 -18.28 8.01 7.39
CA SER A 8 -17.57 7.29 8.47
C SER A 8 -16.85 6.01 8.02
N ASN A 9 -16.96 5.63 6.74
CA ASN A 9 -16.42 4.42 6.15
C ASN A 9 -15.29 4.67 5.13
N ILE A 10 -14.62 5.82 5.20
CA ILE A 10 -13.39 6.07 4.43
C ILE A 10 -12.20 5.98 5.36
N LEU A 11 -11.24 5.10 5.03
CA LEU A 11 -9.95 5.01 5.68
C LEU A 11 -8.88 5.48 4.70
N PHE A 12 -8.24 6.60 5.01
CA PHE A 12 -7.06 7.07 4.29
C PHE A 12 -5.88 6.18 4.64
N VAL A 13 -5.08 5.84 3.64
CA VAL A 13 -3.93 4.93 3.79
C VAL A 13 -2.78 5.46 2.97
N ASP A 14 -1.58 5.38 3.54
CA ASP A 14 -0.32 5.66 2.87
C ASP A 14 0.75 4.71 3.40
N VAL A 15 1.54 4.09 2.51
CA VAL A 15 2.53 3.07 2.89
C VAL A 15 3.95 3.53 2.58
N GLU A 16 4.85 3.35 3.54
CA GLU A 16 6.28 3.58 3.36
C GLU A 16 7.03 2.26 3.25
N THR A 17 7.90 2.18 2.26
CA THR A 17 8.59 0.96 1.92
C THR A 17 10.10 1.12 1.84
N VAL A 18 10.82 0.06 2.16
CA VAL A 18 12.27 -0.05 1.97
C VAL A 18 12.60 -1.37 1.29
N THR A 19 13.82 -1.53 0.81
CA THR A 19 14.32 -2.80 0.29
C THR A 19 14.35 -3.87 1.40
N VAL A 20 14.07 -5.14 1.04
CA VAL A 20 14.14 -6.28 2.00
C VAL A 20 15.55 -6.46 2.57
N GLU A 21 16.56 -6.06 1.80
CA GLU A 21 17.97 -6.10 2.15
C GLU A 21 18.62 -4.79 1.70
N SER A 22 19.47 -4.21 2.54
CA SER A 22 20.12 -2.93 2.25
C SER A 22 21.20 -3.01 1.16
N ASN A 23 21.81 -4.19 1.03
CA ASN A 23 22.89 -4.43 0.07
C ASN A 23 22.49 -5.54 -0.92
N TYR A 24 22.45 -5.20 -2.20
CA TYR A 24 22.17 -6.14 -3.28
C TYR A 24 23.00 -7.44 -3.22
N ASN A 25 24.29 -7.35 -2.82
CA ASN A 25 25.18 -8.51 -2.75
C ASN A 25 24.83 -9.50 -1.62
N ASN A 26 24.03 -9.05 -0.64
CA ASN A 26 23.57 -9.90 0.46
C ASN A 26 22.27 -10.64 0.15
N LEU A 27 21.65 -10.35 -1.01
CA LEU A 27 20.42 -11.04 -1.42
C LEU A 27 20.66 -12.54 -1.60
N PRO A 28 19.71 -13.39 -1.21
CA PRO A 28 19.71 -14.79 -1.60
C PRO A 28 19.82 -14.94 -3.13
N PRO A 29 20.60 -15.93 -3.64
CA PRO A 29 20.85 -16.06 -5.08
C PRO A 29 19.59 -16.06 -5.96
N VAL A 30 18.51 -16.67 -5.48
CA VAL A 30 17.21 -16.72 -6.19
C VAL A 30 16.61 -15.33 -6.32
N ILE A 31 16.65 -14.54 -5.25
CA ILE A 31 16.11 -13.15 -5.24
C ILE A 31 16.99 -12.24 -6.11
N GLN A 32 18.32 -12.41 -6.03
CA GLN A 32 19.26 -11.65 -6.86
C GLN A 32 19.04 -11.96 -8.35
N GLN A 33 18.83 -13.23 -8.73
CA GLN A 33 18.51 -13.61 -10.09
C GLN A 33 17.16 -13.02 -10.56
N ALA A 34 16.14 -13.06 -9.71
CA ALA A 34 14.83 -12.47 -10.01
C ALA A 34 14.94 -10.95 -10.22
N TRP A 35 15.72 -10.27 -9.35
CA TRP A 35 15.98 -8.85 -9.52
C TRP A 35 16.75 -8.54 -10.81
N ASN A 36 17.77 -9.32 -11.16
CA ASN A 36 18.53 -9.11 -12.39
C ASN A 36 17.63 -9.12 -13.65
N ARG A 37 16.70 -10.06 -13.72
CA ARG A 37 15.71 -10.09 -14.80
C ARG A 37 14.81 -8.85 -14.79
N LYS A 38 14.40 -8.39 -13.62
CA LYS A 38 13.59 -7.17 -13.49
C LYS A 38 14.38 -5.93 -13.90
N ALA A 39 15.66 -5.84 -13.51
CA ALA A 39 16.54 -4.73 -13.82
C ALA A 39 16.82 -4.59 -15.34
N GLU A 40 16.76 -5.66 -16.10
CA GLU A 40 16.94 -5.61 -17.56
C GLU A 40 15.96 -4.65 -18.24
N TYR A 41 14.71 -4.58 -17.75
CA TYR A 41 13.69 -3.64 -18.28
C TYR A 41 14.03 -2.15 -18.05
N PHE A 42 14.93 -1.85 -17.11
CA PHE A 42 15.32 -0.48 -16.79
C PHE A 42 16.66 -0.09 -17.42
N ARG A 43 17.51 -1.07 -17.76
CA ARG A 43 18.87 -0.83 -18.25
C ARG A 43 18.92 -0.09 -19.58
N GLU A 44 17.93 -0.31 -20.44
CA GLU A 44 17.87 0.35 -21.74
C GLU A 44 17.75 1.87 -21.62
N SER A 45 17.15 2.38 -20.52
CA SER A 45 16.97 3.80 -20.29
C SER A 45 18.05 4.44 -19.41
N ASP A 46 18.61 3.71 -18.46
CA ASP A 46 19.34 4.33 -17.33
C ASP A 46 20.86 4.05 -17.34
N ASN A 47 21.36 3.13 -18.17
CA ASN A 47 22.78 2.72 -18.23
C ASN A 47 23.40 2.37 -16.85
N LYS A 48 22.58 1.83 -15.93
CA LYS A 48 22.94 1.50 -14.56
C LYS A 48 23.10 0.00 -14.37
N THR A 49 23.90 -0.39 -13.39
CA THR A 49 24.05 -1.79 -12.95
C THR A 49 22.79 -2.28 -12.20
N ALA A 50 22.61 -3.60 -12.11
CA ALA A 50 21.51 -4.17 -11.34
C ALA A 50 21.57 -3.79 -9.85
N ALA A 51 22.78 -3.63 -9.29
CA ALA A 51 22.97 -3.22 -7.90
C ALA A 51 22.56 -1.77 -7.66
N GLU A 52 22.90 -0.85 -8.57
CA GLU A 52 22.47 0.55 -8.49
C GLU A 52 20.95 0.67 -8.61
N LEU A 53 20.35 -0.02 -9.59
CA LEU A 53 18.90 -0.06 -9.77
C LEU A 53 18.18 -0.68 -8.55
N PHE A 54 18.82 -1.67 -7.89
CA PHE A 54 18.27 -2.26 -6.67
C PHE A 54 18.13 -1.20 -5.57
N SER A 55 19.17 -0.44 -5.31
CA SER A 55 19.18 0.60 -4.28
C SER A 55 18.15 1.70 -4.55
N GLU A 56 17.90 2.02 -5.82
CA GLU A 56 17.01 3.11 -6.21
C GLU A 56 15.53 2.70 -6.34
N ARG A 57 15.26 1.47 -6.76
CA ARG A 57 13.92 1.08 -7.23
C ARG A 57 13.32 -0.14 -6.55
N ALA A 58 14.12 -1.00 -5.91
CA ALA A 58 13.62 -2.27 -5.42
C ALA A 58 12.54 -2.13 -4.34
N ALA A 59 12.59 -1.07 -3.55
CA ALA A 59 11.58 -0.78 -2.55
C ALA A 59 10.16 -0.55 -3.14
N LEU A 60 10.07 -0.17 -4.40
CA LEU A 60 8.79 0.04 -5.11
C LEU A 60 8.09 -1.28 -5.51
N TYR A 61 8.77 -2.41 -5.37
CA TYR A 61 8.25 -3.73 -5.76
C TYR A 61 8.12 -4.62 -4.53
N ALA A 62 6.90 -5.07 -4.27
CA ALA A 62 6.58 -5.87 -3.09
C ALA A 62 7.36 -7.19 -2.99
N GLU A 63 7.88 -7.70 -4.11
CA GLU A 63 8.73 -8.89 -4.18
C GLU A 63 10.14 -8.63 -3.65
N PHE A 64 10.61 -7.38 -3.67
CA PHE A 64 11.98 -6.96 -3.30
C PHE A 64 12.01 -5.93 -2.17
N GLY A 65 10.85 -5.41 -1.80
CA GLY A 65 10.68 -4.45 -0.71
C GLY A 65 9.90 -5.02 0.46
N LYS A 66 9.81 -4.24 1.52
CA LYS A 66 8.99 -4.48 2.71
C LYS A 66 8.38 -3.18 3.20
N ILE A 67 7.23 -3.27 3.87
CA ILE A 67 6.55 -2.13 4.49
C ILE A 67 7.21 -1.86 5.85
N VAL A 68 7.56 -0.61 6.11
CA VAL A 68 8.12 -0.16 7.39
C VAL A 68 7.17 0.71 8.18
N SER A 69 6.21 1.33 7.49
CA SER A 69 5.19 2.19 8.10
C SER A 69 3.91 2.18 7.28
N ILE A 70 2.77 2.26 7.97
CA ILE A 70 1.47 2.52 7.35
C ILE A 70 0.84 3.68 8.11
N ALA A 71 0.68 4.82 7.44
CA ALA A 71 -0.14 5.90 7.96
C ALA A 71 -1.62 5.63 7.64
N ILE A 72 -2.48 5.82 8.62
CA ILE A 72 -3.93 5.71 8.47
C ILE A 72 -4.60 6.95 9.02
N GLY A 73 -5.71 7.35 8.38
CA GLY A 73 -6.53 8.47 8.82
C GLY A 73 -8.01 8.22 8.56
N TYR A 74 -8.88 8.74 9.42
CA TYR A 74 -10.32 8.69 9.23
C TYR A 74 -11.01 9.87 9.92
N PHE A 75 -12.18 10.25 9.42
CA PHE A 75 -13.01 11.24 10.07
C PHE A 75 -13.88 10.59 11.14
N HIS A 76 -13.89 11.20 12.31
CA HIS A 76 -14.74 10.85 13.43
C HIS A 76 -15.68 12.01 13.74
N THR A 77 -16.98 11.73 13.78
CA THR A 77 -17.97 12.75 14.16
C THR A 77 -18.12 12.76 15.67
N LEU A 78 -17.90 13.92 16.28
CA LEU A 78 -18.08 14.16 17.70
C LEU A 78 -19.57 14.28 18.05
N ASP A 79 -19.90 14.22 19.35
CA ASP A 79 -21.29 14.33 19.86
C ASP A 79 -21.96 15.67 19.52
N ASP A 80 -21.17 16.72 19.31
CA ASP A 80 -21.64 18.07 18.89
C ASP A 80 -21.82 18.19 17.35
N GLY A 81 -21.60 17.11 16.60
CA GLY A 81 -21.72 17.05 15.14
C GLY A 81 -20.49 17.57 14.38
N GLN A 82 -19.43 17.98 15.06
CA GLN A 82 -18.17 18.37 14.41
C GLN A 82 -17.41 17.12 13.94
N ASN A 83 -16.67 17.26 12.84
CA ASN A 83 -15.80 16.21 12.32
C ASN A 83 -14.36 16.45 12.74
N GLU A 84 -13.74 15.43 13.30
CA GLU A 84 -12.34 15.37 13.70
C GLU A 84 -11.59 14.40 12.78
N LEU A 85 -10.46 14.81 12.23
CA LEU A 85 -9.57 13.89 11.51
C LEU A 85 -8.63 13.21 12.53
N ARG A 86 -8.73 11.90 12.65
CA ARG A 86 -7.82 11.07 13.45
C ARG A 86 -6.79 10.42 12.57
N ILE A 87 -5.53 10.58 12.93
CA ILE A 87 -4.39 10.03 12.18
C ILE A 87 -3.57 9.16 13.13
N LYS A 88 -3.12 8.01 12.63
CA LYS A 88 -2.22 7.10 13.32
C LYS A 88 -1.16 6.60 12.33
N CYS A 89 0.09 6.50 12.80
CA CYS A 89 1.15 5.81 12.09
C CYS A 89 1.39 4.45 12.76
N ILE A 90 1.30 3.38 12.00
CA ILE A 90 1.59 2.02 12.42
C ILE A 90 3.01 1.72 11.97
N THR A 91 3.90 1.43 12.93
CA THR A 91 5.31 1.17 12.65
C THR A 91 5.86 0.16 13.64
N ASP A 92 6.64 -0.81 13.16
CA ASP A 92 7.36 -1.80 13.94
C ASP A 92 8.61 -2.25 13.19
N ARG A 93 9.57 -2.85 13.89
CA ARG A 93 10.74 -3.50 13.26
C ARG A 93 10.36 -4.76 12.50
N ASN A 94 9.27 -5.40 12.89
CA ASN A 94 8.72 -6.59 12.26
C ASN A 94 7.55 -6.21 11.34
N GLU A 95 7.74 -6.36 10.03
CA GLU A 95 6.70 -6.08 9.03
C GLU A 95 5.39 -6.84 9.31
N ALA A 96 5.46 -8.09 9.78
CA ALA A 96 4.25 -8.84 10.09
C ALA A 96 3.43 -8.19 11.20
N ALA A 97 4.07 -7.56 12.20
CA ALA A 97 3.38 -6.81 13.25
C ALA A 97 2.68 -5.57 12.68
N VAL A 98 3.34 -4.83 11.79
CA VAL A 98 2.74 -3.67 11.08
C VAL A 98 1.49 -4.10 10.30
N LEU A 99 1.59 -5.18 9.54
CA LEU A 99 0.49 -5.70 8.74
C LEU A 99 -0.66 -6.23 9.61
N HIS A 100 -0.37 -6.93 10.71
CA HIS A 100 -1.40 -7.40 11.65
C HIS A 100 -2.18 -6.24 12.26
N GLU A 101 -1.50 -5.21 12.77
CA GLU A 101 -2.14 -4.05 13.34
C GLU A 101 -2.99 -3.28 12.31
N PHE A 102 -2.53 -3.19 11.08
CA PHE A 102 -3.31 -2.63 9.98
C PHE A 102 -4.58 -3.45 9.72
N VAL A 103 -4.49 -4.78 9.63
CA VAL A 103 -5.65 -5.66 9.44
C VAL A 103 -6.65 -5.53 10.58
N GLU A 104 -6.19 -5.53 11.84
CA GLU A 104 -7.05 -5.31 13.01
C GLU A 104 -7.76 -3.95 12.95
N THR A 105 -7.07 -2.91 12.49
CA THR A 105 -7.67 -1.59 12.31
C THR A 105 -8.74 -1.60 11.23
N VAL A 106 -8.44 -2.17 10.07
CA VAL A 106 -9.39 -2.31 8.94
C VAL A 106 -10.64 -3.08 9.36
N GLN A 107 -10.48 -4.14 10.16
CA GLN A 107 -11.59 -4.99 10.62
C GLN A 107 -12.58 -4.28 11.59
N ARG A 108 -12.20 -3.13 12.14
CA ARG A 108 -13.10 -2.31 12.98
C ARG A 108 -14.13 -1.52 12.16
N PHE A 109 -13.92 -1.40 10.86
CA PHE A 109 -14.86 -0.75 9.95
C PHE A 109 -15.84 -1.76 9.35
N ASP A 110 -17.01 -1.27 8.90
CA ASP A 110 -17.94 -2.12 8.13
C ASP A 110 -17.30 -2.53 6.80
N GLN A 111 -16.91 -3.79 6.71
CA GLN A 111 -16.19 -4.34 5.57
C GLN A 111 -16.99 -4.29 4.25
N ASN A 112 -18.32 -4.17 4.31
CA ASN A 112 -19.16 -4.05 3.11
C ASN A 112 -19.18 -2.63 2.55
N GLN A 113 -18.93 -1.63 3.40
CA GLN A 113 -18.99 -0.21 3.04
C GLN A 113 -17.64 0.47 3.06
N LEU A 114 -16.61 -0.14 3.67
CA LEU A 114 -15.29 0.44 3.79
C LEU A 114 -14.67 0.72 2.42
N ARG A 115 -14.28 1.97 2.22
CA ARG A 115 -13.45 2.40 1.10
C ARG A 115 -12.11 2.89 1.61
N LEU A 116 -11.05 2.34 1.08
CA LEU A 116 -9.72 2.90 1.28
C LEU A 116 -9.55 4.12 0.35
N CYS A 117 -8.76 5.09 0.78
CA CYS A 117 -8.40 6.26 0.01
C CYS A 117 -6.89 6.48 0.09
N ALA A 118 -6.21 6.51 -1.04
CA ALA A 118 -4.77 6.74 -1.12
C ALA A 118 -4.43 7.57 -2.38
N HIS A 119 -3.20 8.06 -2.48
CA HIS A 119 -2.70 8.74 -3.66
C HIS A 119 -1.92 7.75 -4.54
N ASN A 120 -2.39 7.46 -5.74
CA ASN A 120 -1.90 6.37 -6.59
C ASN A 120 -2.05 4.98 -5.93
N GLY A 121 -3.01 4.85 -5.02
CA GLY A 121 -3.19 3.64 -4.21
C GLY A 121 -3.61 2.42 -5.00
N ARG A 122 -4.29 2.59 -6.13
CA ARG A 122 -4.69 1.50 -7.02
C ARG A 122 -3.49 0.79 -7.64
N ASP A 123 -2.45 1.55 -7.98
CA ASP A 123 -1.26 1.01 -8.64
C ASP A 123 -0.16 0.68 -7.62
N PHE A 124 -0.17 1.28 -6.42
CA PHE A 124 0.88 1.10 -5.44
C PHE A 124 0.36 0.53 -4.11
N ASP A 125 -0.29 1.30 -3.26
CA ASP A 125 -0.56 0.93 -1.86
C ASP A 125 -1.38 -0.35 -1.72
N TYR A 126 -2.51 -0.47 -2.42
CA TYR A 126 -3.41 -1.61 -2.26
C TYR A 126 -2.78 -2.92 -2.76
N PRO A 127 -2.21 -3.00 -3.97
CA PRO A 127 -1.54 -4.21 -4.42
C PRO A 127 -0.28 -4.52 -3.61
N TYR A 128 0.44 -3.51 -3.12
CA TYR A 128 1.62 -3.71 -2.28
C TYR A 128 1.23 -4.36 -0.95
N LEU A 129 0.25 -3.80 -0.23
CA LEU A 129 -0.32 -4.37 0.99
C LEU A 129 -0.77 -5.81 0.80
N CYS A 130 -1.55 -6.08 -0.26
CA CYS A 130 -2.03 -7.43 -0.55
C CYS A 130 -0.88 -8.42 -0.75
N ARG A 131 0.13 -8.07 -1.57
CA ARG A 131 1.28 -8.94 -1.84
C ARG A 131 2.10 -9.20 -0.58
N ARG A 132 2.36 -8.16 0.24
CA ARG A 132 3.11 -8.35 1.49
C ARG A 132 2.36 -9.20 2.50
N MET A 133 1.05 -9.04 2.63
CA MET A 133 0.22 -9.93 3.45
C MET A 133 0.33 -11.38 2.98
N LEU A 134 0.26 -11.64 1.66
CA LEU A 134 0.41 -12.98 1.12
C LEU A 134 1.81 -13.57 1.38
N VAL A 135 2.88 -12.77 1.28
CA VAL A 135 4.26 -13.18 1.61
C VAL A 135 4.36 -13.64 3.07
N HIS A 136 3.61 -12.98 3.98
CA HIS A 136 3.53 -13.35 5.39
C HIS A 136 2.48 -14.42 5.71
N GLY A 137 1.85 -15.04 4.70
CA GLY A 137 0.81 -16.06 4.88
C GLY A 137 -0.46 -15.53 5.54
N MET A 138 -0.70 -14.23 5.49
CA MET A 138 -1.87 -13.60 6.11
C MET A 138 -3.09 -13.67 5.19
N LYS A 139 -4.27 -13.81 5.80
CA LYS A 139 -5.54 -13.70 5.08
C LYS A 139 -5.84 -12.23 4.80
N LEU A 140 -6.17 -11.92 3.53
CA LEU A 140 -6.60 -10.57 3.15
C LEU A 140 -7.96 -10.24 3.78
N PRO A 141 -8.13 -9.02 4.35
CA PRO A 141 -9.45 -8.53 4.75
C PRO A 141 -10.36 -8.41 3.52
N GLN A 142 -11.68 -8.47 3.74
CA GLN A 142 -12.67 -8.47 2.67
C GLN A 142 -12.52 -7.24 1.74
N SER A 143 -12.25 -6.07 2.31
CA SER A 143 -12.04 -4.83 1.55
C SER A 143 -10.85 -4.89 0.60
N LEU A 144 -9.83 -5.72 0.87
CA LEU A 144 -8.65 -5.92 0.02
C LEU A 144 -8.72 -7.18 -0.86
N GLN A 145 -9.84 -7.89 -0.89
CA GLN A 145 -10.04 -8.99 -1.83
C GLN A 145 -10.35 -8.45 -3.23
N LEU A 146 -9.33 -7.90 -3.88
CA LEU A 146 -9.44 -7.22 -5.17
C LEU A 146 -9.10 -8.12 -6.37
N MET A 147 -8.74 -9.38 -6.12
CA MET A 147 -8.37 -10.33 -7.16
C MET A 147 -9.51 -10.49 -8.19
N ASN A 148 -9.15 -10.42 -9.46
CA ASN A 148 -10.07 -10.51 -10.61
C ASN A 148 -11.09 -9.36 -10.74
N LYS A 149 -11.02 -8.32 -9.92
CA LYS A 149 -11.82 -7.12 -10.09
C LYS A 149 -11.22 -6.24 -11.19
N LYS A 150 -12.08 -5.72 -12.04
CA LYS A 150 -11.70 -4.68 -13.01
C LYS A 150 -11.52 -3.36 -12.28
N ALA A 151 -10.75 -2.43 -12.85
CA ALA A 151 -10.44 -1.14 -12.21
C ALA A 151 -11.69 -0.39 -11.71
N TRP A 152 -12.78 -0.43 -12.47
CA TRP A 152 -14.06 0.22 -12.10
C TRP A 152 -14.91 -0.54 -11.06
N GLU A 153 -14.54 -1.79 -10.75
CA GLU A 153 -15.19 -2.62 -9.72
C GLU A 153 -14.50 -2.49 -8.36
N VAL A 154 -13.32 -1.84 -8.33
CA VAL A 154 -12.59 -1.55 -7.09
C VAL A 154 -13.25 -0.36 -6.40
N PRO A 155 -13.82 -0.53 -5.19
CA PRO A 155 -14.60 0.51 -4.53
C PRO A 155 -13.73 1.62 -3.93
N HIS A 156 -12.41 1.43 -3.92
CA HIS A 156 -11.46 2.33 -3.27
C HIS A 156 -11.25 3.61 -4.06
N LEU A 157 -10.92 4.66 -3.34
CA LEU A 157 -10.69 6.00 -3.88
C LEU A 157 -9.19 6.17 -4.17
N ASP A 158 -8.91 6.89 -5.24
CA ASP A 158 -7.56 7.26 -5.62
C ASP A 158 -7.51 8.77 -5.88
N THR A 159 -6.82 9.50 -5.01
CA THR A 159 -6.77 10.96 -5.11
C THR A 159 -5.96 11.44 -6.31
N MET A 160 -5.04 10.62 -6.84
CA MET A 160 -4.33 10.95 -8.06
C MET A 160 -5.28 10.92 -9.26
N GLU A 161 -6.13 9.88 -9.36
CA GLU A 161 -7.12 9.79 -10.42
C GLU A 161 -8.18 10.92 -10.31
N MET A 162 -8.56 11.30 -9.08
CA MET A 162 -9.44 12.44 -8.87
C MET A 162 -8.79 13.76 -9.32
N TRP A 163 -7.48 13.92 -9.06
CA TRP A 163 -6.72 15.12 -9.43
C TRP A 163 -6.56 15.26 -10.94
N LYS A 164 -6.45 14.17 -11.67
CA LYS A 164 -6.32 14.18 -13.14
C LYS A 164 -7.56 14.67 -13.87
N PHE A 165 -8.74 14.64 -13.25
CA PHE A 165 -10.01 15.05 -13.89
C PHE A 165 -10.27 14.39 -15.24
N GLY A 166 -9.77 13.18 -15.48
CA GLY A 166 -9.94 12.44 -16.72
C GLY A 166 -8.84 12.65 -17.78
N GLU A 167 -7.73 13.29 -17.41
CA GLU A 167 -6.51 13.35 -18.25
C GLU A 167 -5.79 12.00 -18.33
#